data_e13805c16bc5e854a13e33146f3109f6
#
_entry.id   e13805c16bc5e854a13e33146f3109f6
#
_cell.length_a   1.000
_cell.length_b   1.000
_cell.length_c   1.000
_cell.angle_alpha   90.00
_cell.angle_beta   90.00
_cell.angle_gamma   90.00
#
_symmetry.space_group_name_H-M   'P 1'
#
loop_
_entity.id
_entity.type
_entity.pdbx_description
1 polymer ?
#
loop_
_entity_poly.entity_id
_entity_poly.type
_entity_poly.pdbx_seq_one_letter_code
_entity_poly.pdbx_strand_id
1 'polypeptide(L)'
;MSLDVGMLTVGPIAENCFLARREGADRGLIVDPGEEPERILAAVEEMGIGVDAILLTHCHFDHIGAVAPVAAATGAPVYCPELEVPVLADVMAYVPFPGIGPYESYEADEQVSGGEQLELAGLAIDVIFTPGHSPGHVTYSVRDEAALFSGDVLFQGSVGRVDLPGGDGPTLLRSIRDLLESHPDETAVYPGHMGTTTLGAERASNPFLTALA
;
A
#
# COMPACT_ATOMS: atom_id res chain seq x y z
N MET A 1 -3.15 -22.69 -2.04
CA MET A 1 -3.96 -21.83 -2.94
C MET A 1 -3.16 -20.57 -3.14
N SER A 2 -2.89 -20.18 -4.39
CA SER A 2 -2.04 -19.01 -4.71
C SER A 2 -2.74 -17.69 -4.41
N LEU A 3 -1.95 -16.63 -4.29
CA LEU A 3 -2.43 -15.26 -4.21
C LEU A 3 -2.92 -14.80 -5.59
N ASP A 4 -4.12 -14.26 -5.66
CA ASP A 4 -4.71 -13.64 -6.85
C ASP A 4 -4.80 -12.12 -6.61
N VAL A 5 -4.11 -11.32 -7.45
CA VAL A 5 -3.99 -9.87 -7.27
C VAL A 5 -4.44 -9.14 -8.52
N GLY A 6 -5.49 -8.34 -8.37
CA GLY A 6 -5.90 -7.33 -9.34
C GLY A 6 -5.21 -6.00 -9.06
N MET A 7 -4.74 -5.31 -10.09
CA MET A 7 -4.14 -3.98 -10.00
C MET A 7 -4.95 -2.98 -10.81
N LEU A 8 -5.30 -1.86 -10.20
CA LEU A 8 -5.91 -0.71 -10.85
C LEU A 8 -5.02 0.50 -10.67
N THR A 9 -4.51 1.04 -11.75
CA THR A 9 -3.85 2.34 -11.70
C THR A 9 -4.92 3.43 -11.75
N VAL A 10 -4.97 4.28 -10.72
CA VAL A 10 -6.03 5.28 -10.50
C VAL A 10 -5.47 6.69 -10.34
N GLY A 11 -6.33 7.67 -10.55
CA GLY A 11 -6.02 9.08 -10.35
C GLY A 11 -4.99 9.68 -11.31
N PRO A 12 -4.79 11.01 -11.24
CA PRO A 12 -3.89 11.74 -12.16
C PRO A 12 -2.40 11.49 -11.88
N ILE A 13 -2.06 10.95 -10.70
CA ILE A 13 -0.68 10.62 -10.32
C ILE A 13 -0.34 9.16 -10.63
N ALA A 14 -1.34 8.39 -11.11
CA ALA A 14 -1.18 6.97 -11.49
C ALA A 14 -0.71 6.09 -10.32
N GLU A 15 -1.39 6.21 -9.18
CA GLU A 15 -1.25 5.32 -8.04
C GLU A 15 -1.85 3.94 -8.35
N ASN A 16 -1.33 2.90 -7.74
CA ASN A 16 -1.78 1.52 -7.88
C ASN A 16 -2.58 1.06 -6.65
N CYS A 17 -3.89 1.01 -6.79
CA CYS A 17 -4.78 0.30 -5.87
C CYS A 17 -4.76 -1.20 -6.18
N PHE A 18 -4.68 -2.04 -5.15
CA PHE A 18 -4.69 -3.50 -5.32
C PHE A 18 -5.92 -4.16 -4.69
N LEU A 19 -6.45 -5.17 -5.40
CA LEU A 19 -7.42 -6.12 -4.87
C LEU A 19 -6.71 -7.46 -4.69
N ALA A 20 -6.71 -8.03 -3.49
CA ALA A 20 -5.99 -9.26 -3.19
C ALA A 20 -6.91 -10.30 -2.56
N ARG A 21 -6.83 -11.57 -3.03
CA ARG A 21 -7.55 -12.70 -2.44
C ARG A 21 -6.75 -14.00 -2.56
N ARG A 22 -7.16 -15.03 -1.84
CA ARG A 22 -6.79 -16.40 -2.21
C ARG A 22 -7.47 -16.76 -3.52
N GLU A 23 -6.75 -17.42 -4.42
CA GLU A 23 -7.31 -17.88 -5.70
C GLU A 23 -8.62 -18.64 -5.49
N GLY A 24 -9.70 -18.17 -6.15
CA GLY A 24 -11.03 -18.74 -6.07
C GLY A 24 -11.81 -18.45 -4.77
N ALA A 25 -11.27 -17.66 -3.84
CA ALA A 25 -12.01 -17.22 -2.66
C ALA A 25 -13.03 -16.12 -3.01
N ASP A 26 -14.11 -16.07 -2.23
CA ASP A 26 -15.15 -15.06 -2.30
C ASP A 26 -14.94 -13.88 -1.33
N ARG A 27 -13.80 -13.87 -0.63
CA ARG A 27 -13.37 -12.80 0.27
C ARG A 27 -12.01 -12.29 -0.16
N GLY A 28 -11.77 -10.98 0.01
CA GLY A 28 -10.53 -10.34 -0.38
C GLY A 28 -10.27 -9.05 0.38
N LEU A 29 -9.20 -8.36 0.00
CA LEU A 29 -8.71 -7.12 0.58
C LEU A 29 -8.59 -6.05 -0.50
N ILE A 30 -8.67 -4.79 -0.09
CA ILE A 30 -8.25 -3.65 -0.90
C ILE A 30 -7.00 -3.05 -0.23
N VAL A 31 -5.98 -2.72 -1.03
CA VAL A 31 -4.79 -1.98 -0.55
C VAL A 31 -4.74 -0.66 -1.29
N ASP A 32 -4.61 0.42 -0.53
CA ASP A 32 -4.48 1.81 -0.99
C ASP A 32 -5.55 2.22 -2.03
N PRO A 33 -6.83 2.41 -1.65
CA PRO A 33 -7.84 2.93 -2.56
C PRO A 33 -7.64 4.44 -2.77
N GLY A 34 -6.79 4.80 -3.74
CA GLY A 34 -6.33 6.16 -3.94
C GLY A 34 -7.36 7.09 -4.54
N GLU A 35 -7.91 6.76 -5.69
CA GLU A 35 -8.92 7.56 -6.40
C GLU A 35 -9.90 6.68 -7.20
N GLU A 36 -10.87 7.29 -7.88
CA GLU A 36 -11.83 6.62 -8.76
C GLU A 36 -12.65 5.50 -8.07
N PRO A 37 -13.35 5.79 -6.94
CA PRO A 37 -14.03 4.77 -6.12
C PRO A 37 -15.00 3.91 -6.90
N GLU A 38 -15.73 4.44 -7.88
CA GLU A 38 -16.66 3.68 -8.70
C GLU A 38 -15.94 2.61 -9.53
N ARG A 39 -14.72 2.90 -9.99
CA ARG A 39 -13.92 1.97 -10.76
C ARG A 39 -13.33 0.88 -9.88
N ILE A 40 -12.92 1.21 -8.64
CA ILE A 40 -12.48 0.24 -7.65
C ILE A 40 -13.63 -0.69 -7.27
N LEU A 41 -14.83 -0.16 -6.98
CA LEU A 41 -16.00 -0.94 -6.62
C LEU A 41 -16.47 -1.86 -7.78
N ALA A 42 -16.39 -1.38 -9.02
CA ALA A 42 -16.68 -2.22 -10.19
C ALA A 42 -15.70 -3.39 -10.32
N ALA A 43 -14.42 -3.18 -10.03
CA ALA A 43 -13.42 -4.25 -10.05
C ALA A 43 -13.62 -5.25 -8.89
N VAL A 44 -14.06 -4.81 -7.72
CA VAL A 44 -14.47 -5.67 -6.59
C VAL A 44 -15.63 -6.57 -7.02
N GLU A 45 -16.64 -6.02 -7.71
CA GLU A 45 -17.78 -6.77 -8.24
C GLU A 45 -17.33 -7.75 -9.34
N GLU A 46 -16.49 -7.33 -10.28
CA GLU A 46 -15.95 -8.19 -11.36
C GLU A 46 -15.12 -9.35 -10.78
N MET A 47 -14.31 -9.09 -9.76
CA MET A 47 -13.55 -10.13 -9.05
C MET A 47 -14.45 -11.04 -8.23
N GLY A 48 -15.69 -10.62 -7.91
CA GLY A 48 -16.68 -11.41 -7.18
C GLY A 48 -16.33 -11.62 -5.72
N ILE A 49 -15.73 -10.61 -5.07
CA ILE A 49 -15.31 -10.69 -3.67
C ILE A 49 -16.11 -9.79 -2.74
N GLY A 50 -16.38 -10.26 -1.53
CA GLY A 50 -16.67 -9.41 -0.38
C GLY A 50 -15.37 -8.90 0.22
N VAL A 51 -15.30 -7.61 0.57
CA VAL A 51 -14.10 -6.99 1.13
C VAL A 51 -14.05 -7.20 2.63
N ASP A 52 -12.99 -7.85 3.14
CA ASP A 52 -12.78 -8.08 4.58
C ASP A 52 -12.07 -6.93 5.27
N ALA A 53 -11.20 -6.23 4.55
CA ALA A 53 -10.47 -5.07 5.06
C ALA A 53 -9.95 -4.18 3.92
N ILE A 54 -9.75 -2.90 4.26
CA ILE A 54 -9.00 -1.93 3.47
C ILE A 54 -7.69 -1.66 4.23
N LEU A 55 -6.56 -1.90 3.58
CA LEU A 55 -5.23 -1.75 4.17
C LEU A 55 -4.56 -0.52 3.57
N LEU A 56 -4.08 0.40 4.41
CA LEU A 56 -3.34 1.58 3.97
C LEU A 56 -1.86 1.40 4.27
N THR A 57 -1.02 1.57 3.25
CA THR A 57 0.44 1.56 3.44
C THR A 57 0.91 2.85 4.10
N HIS A 58 0.33 3.97 3.71
CA HIS A 58 0.53 5.31 4.26
C HIS A 58 -0.63 6.22 3.82
N CYS A 59 -0.61 7.50 4.22
CA CYS A 59 -1.74 8.40 3.98
C CYS A 59 -1.39 9.61 3.09
N HIS A 60 -0.53 9.48 2.08
CA HIS A 60 -0.52 10.48 1.03
C HIS A 60 -1.86 10.45 0.27
N PHE A 61 -2.31 11.61 -0.17
CA PHE A 61 -3.66 11.83 -0.68
C PHE A 61 -4.03 10.90 -1.85
N ASP A 62 -3.07 10.55 -2.69
CA ASP A 62 -3.22 9.67 -3.84
C ASP A 62 -3.41 8.19 -3.47
N HIS A 63 -3.10 7.80 -2.23
CA HIS A 63 -3.35 6.45 -1.69
C HIS A 63 -4.66 6.34 -0.89
N ILE A 64 -5.25 7.48 -0.49
CA ILE A 64 -6.39 7.48 0.43
C ILE A 64 -7.62 8.23 -0.08
N GLY A 65 -7.56 8.87 -1.24
CA GLY A 65 -8.63 9.75 -1.72
C GLY A 65 -9.98 9.07 -1.94
N ALA A 66 -10.01 7.75 -2.15
CA ALA A 66 -11.22 6.95 -2.28
C ALA A 66 -11.56 6.11 -1.02
N VAL A 67 -10.81 6.23 0.08
CA VAL A 67 -11.05 5.44 1.30
C VAL A 67 -12.48 5.59 1.82
N ALA A 68 -12.94 6.82 2.03
CA ALA A 68 -14.27 7.06 2.61
C ALA A 68 -15.41 6.46 1.77
N PRO A 69 -15.53 6.74 0.45
CA PRO A 69 -16.59 6.16 -0.37
C PRO A 69 -16.46 4.64 -0.53
N VAL A 70 -15.25 4.07 -0.60
CA VAL A 70 -15.06 2.62 -0.71
C VAL A 70 -15.41 1.92 0.59
N ALA A 71 -14.98 2.45 1.76
CA ALA A 71 -15.36 1.93 3.07
C ALA A 71 -16.88 1.98 3.28
N ALA A 72 -17.52 3.10 2.95
CA ALA A 72 -18.98 3.24 3.05
C ALA A 72 -19.74 2.22 2.18
N ALA A 73 -19.24 1.92 0.97
CA ALA A 73 -19.89 1.00 0.04
C ALA A 73 -19.69 -0.48 0.43
N THR A 74 -18.51 -0.83 0.96
CA THR A 74 -18.14 -2.22 1.28
C THR A 74 -18.47 -2.61 2.71
N GLY A 75 -18.51 -1.64 3.63
CA GLY A 75 -18.62 -1.87 5.07
C GLY A 75 -17.35 -2.49 5.68
N ALA A 76 -16.25 -2.51 4.94
CA ALA A 76 -14.99 -3.09 5.39
C ALA A 76 -14.24 -2.14 6.33
N PRO A 77 -13.64 -2.65 7.43
CA PRO A 77 -12.82 -1.85 8.32
C PRO A 77 -11.53 -1.37 7.61
N VAL A 78 -11.12 -0.14 7.94
CA VAL A 78 -9.91 0.50 7.42
C VAL A 78 -8.79 0.38 8.44
N TYR A 79 -7.70 -0.27 8.03
CA TYR A 79 -6.45 -0.39 8.77
C TYR A 79 -5.50 0.72 8.35
N CYS A 80 -5.17 1.61 9.27
CA CYS A 80 -4.30 2.76 9.02
C CYS A 80 -3.04 2.71 9.89
N PRO A 81 -1.87 3.03 9.35
CA PRO A 81 -0.67 3.19 10.18
C PRO A 81 -0.89 4.27 11.25
N GLU A 82 -0.54 3.96 12.51
CA GLU A 82 -0.81 4.80 13.69
C GLU A 82 -0.35 6.26 13.51
N LEU A 83 0.85 6.45 12.96
CA LEU A 83 1.42 7.78 12.75
C LEU A 83 0.76 8.55 11.58
N GLU A 84 0.00 7.87 10.74
CA GLU A 84 -0.70 8.44 9.56
C GLU A 84 -2.18 8.77 9.87
N VAL A 85 -2.72 8.30 11.00
CA VAL A 85 -4.12 8.55 11.39
C VAL A 85 -4.52 10.03 11.34
N PRO A 86 -3.70 11.00 11.81
CA PRO A 86 -4.05 12.41 11.70
C PRO A 86 -4.22 12.92 10.25
N VAL A 87 -3.52 12.28 9.30
CA VAL A 87 -3.62 12.65 7.87
C VAL A 87 -4.94 12.13 7.30
N LEU A 88 -5.32 10.88 7.60
CA LEU A 88 -6.58 10.29 7.15
C LEU A 88 -7.80 11.04 7.74
N ALA A 89 -7.69 11.48 9.01
CA ALA A 89 -8.76 12.22 9.70
C ALA A 89 -8.96 13.67 9.16
N ASP A 90 -7.97 14.25 8.47
CA ASP A 90 -8.08 15.59 7.86
C ASP A 90 -7.27 15.67 6.55
N VAL A 91 -7.65 14.87 5.55
CA VAL A 91 -6.91 14.69 4.29
C VAL A 91 -6.57 16.03 3.64
N MET A 92 -7.54 16.95 3.57
CA MET A 92 -7.35 18.23 2.86
C MET A 92 -6.35 19.17 3.53
N ALA A 93 -6.08 19.02 4.83
CA ALA A 93 -5.04 19.78 5.52
C ALA A 93 -3.61 19.38 5.09
N TYR A 94 -3.47 18.17 4.54
CA TYR A 94 -2.17 17.59 4.16
C TYR A 94 -1.95 17.52 2.64
N VAL A 95 -2.95 17.89 1.81
CA VAL A 95 -2.77 17.96 0.35
C VAL A 95 -1.83 19.13 -0.01
N PRO A 96 -0.63 18.88 -0.56
CA PRO A 96 0.36 19.94 -0.78
C PRO A 96 0.15 20.72 -2.08
N PHE A 97 -0.83 20.30 -2.91
CA PHE A 97 -1.01 20.84 -4.26
C PHE A 97 -2.38 21.52 -4.43
N PRO A 98 -2.43 22.79 -4.86
CA PRO A 98 -3.68 23.48 -5.17
C PRO A 98 -4.45 22.77 -6.31
N GLY A 99 -5.77 22.62 -6.15
CA GLY A 99 -6.64 22.06 -7.18
C GLY A 99 -6.73 20.53 -7.20
N ILE A 100 -6.10 19.87 -6.24
CA ILE A 100 -6.26 18.42 -5.97
C ILE A 100 -7.42 18.24 -4.97
N GLY A 101 -8.24 17.22 -5.16
CA GLY A 101 -9.43 16.96 -4.34
C GLY A 101 -10.68 17.70 -4.83
N PRO A 102 -11.72 17.89 -4.00
CA PRO A 102 -11.70 17.59 -2.57
C PRO A 102 -11.80 16.08 -2.27
N TYR A 103 -11.12 15.65 -1.21
CA TYR A 103 -11.20 14.30 -0.67
C TYR A 103 -11.98 14.28 0.64
N GLU A 104 -12.71 13.22 0.89
CA GLU A 104 -13.43 12.99 2.12
C GLU A 104 -12.51 12.34 3.16
N SER A 105 -12.46 12.92 4.37
CA SER A 105 -11.69 12.38 5.49
C SER A 105 -12.37 11.14 6.07
N TYR A 106 -11.59 10.29 6.74
CA TYR A 106 -12.09 9.06 7.35
C TYR A 106 -11.43 8.82 8.71
N GLU A 107 -12.18 8.30 9.66
CA GLU A 107 -11.66 7.86 10.95
C GLU A 107 -11.26 6.38 10.85
N ALA A 108 -10.00 6.07 11.07
CA ALA A 108 -9.51 4.69 10.99
C ALA A 108 -10.23 3.76 11.97
N ASP A 109 -10.66 2.59 11.50
CA ASP A 109 -11.30 1.58 12.35
C ASP A 109 -10.25 0.81 13.17
N GLU A 110 -9.11 0.51 12.56
CA GLU A 110 -8.00 -0.25 13.16
C GLU A 110 -6.68 0.48 12.90
N GLN A 111 -5.75 0.37 13.85
CA GLN A 111 -4.42 0.97 13.73
C GLN A 111 -3.35 -0.11 13.70
N VAL A 112 -2.31 0.11 12.89
CA VAL A 112 -1.13 -0.75 12.80
C VAL A 112 0.15 0.08 12.95
N SER A 113 1.21 -0.50 13.50
CA SER A 113 2.47 0.22 13.73
C SER A 113 3.73 -0.55 13.33
N GLY A 114 3.54 -1.80 12.86
CA GLY A 114 4.61 -2.73 12.49
C GLY A 114 4.88 -3.78 13.55
N GLY A 115 4.99 -5.04 13.10
CA GLY A 115 5.13 -6.22 13.95
C GLY A 115 3.83 -6.99 14.18
N GLU A 116 2.68 -6.45 13.76
CA GLU A 116 1.40 -7.16 13.82
C GLU A 116 1.36 -8.30 12.80
N GLN A 117 0.64 -9.36 13.19
CA GLN A 117 0.31 -10.50 12.34
C GLN A 117 -1.20 -10.56 12.20
N LEU A 118 -1.69 -10.28 11.00
CA LEU A 118 -3.11 -10.23 10.68
C LEU A 118 -3.53 -11.49 9.91
N GLU A 119 -4.73 -11.96 10.19
CA GLU A 119 -5.40 -13.03 9.44
C GLU A 119 -6.67 -12.45 8.83
N LEU A 120 -6.61 -12.03 7.55
CA LEU A 120 -7.68 -11.33 6.85
C LEU A 120 -7.95 -11.99 5.51
N ALA A 121 -9.20 -12.22 5.16
CA ALA A 121 -9.63 -12.88 3.91
C ALA A 121 -8.89 -14.22 3.63
N GLY A 122 -8.50 -14.95 4.69
CA GLY A 122 -7.72 -16.19 4.60
C GLY A 122 -6.25 -15.97 4.20
N LEU A 123 -5.76 -14.73 4.23
CA LEU A 123 -4.36 -14.36 4.01
C LEU A 123 -3.67 -14.11 5.34
N ALA A 124 -2.47 -14.68 5.52
CA ALA A 124 -1.60 -14.40 6.66
C ALA A 124 -0.67 -13.22 6.31
N ILE A 125 -0.85 -12.08 6.98
CA ILE A 125 -0.20 -10.83 6.64
C ILE A 125 0.67 -10.35 7.81
N ASP A 126 1.95 -10.13 7.55
CA ASP A 126 2.83 -9.43 8.48
C ASP A 126 2.85 -7.93 8.13
N VAL A 127 2.65 -7.08 9.12
CA VAL A 127 2.80 -5.64 8.99
C VAL A 127 4.26 -5.28 9.29
N ILE A 128 4.95 -4.67 8.33
CA ILE A 128 6.36 -4.31 8.46
C ILE A 128 6.48 -2.79 8.48
N PHE A 129 7.05 -2.21 9.54
CA PHE A 129 7.31 -0.78 9.59
C PHE A 129 8.43 -0.40 8.63
N THR A 130 8.13 0.43 7.63
CA THR A 130 9.04 0.82 6.54
C THR A 130 9.06 2.33 6.33
N PRO A 131 9.49 3.11 7.35
CA PRO A 131 9.48 4.56 7.28
C PRO A 131 10.50 5.11 6.28
N GLY A 132 10.32 6.38 5.91
CA GLY A 132 11.29 7.15 5.14
C GLY A 132 10.68 7.88 3.95
N HIS A 133 9.70 7.31 3.26
CA HIS A 133 8.84 8.04 2.32
C HIS A 133 7.84 8.90 3.09
N SER A 134 7.17 8.30 4.05
CA SER A 134 6.41 8.99 5.09
C SER A 134 6.80 8.47 6.48
N PRO A 135 6.48 9.17 7.57
CA PRO A 135 6.89 8.78 8.94
C PRO A 135 6.25 7.48 9.42
N GLY A 136 5.01 7.22 9.00
CA GLY A 136 4.21 6.08 9.46
C GLY A 136 4.14 4.92 8.48
N HIS A 137 4.84 4.99 7.36
CA HIS A 137 4.73 4.01 6.29
C HIS A 137 4.91 2.56 6.76
N VAL A 138 4.03 1.66 6.28
CA VAL A 138 4.14 0.21 6.48
C VAL A 138 4.09 -0.53 5.14
N THR A 139 4.73 -1.68 5.09
CA THR A 139 4.62 -2.66 4.01
C THR A 139 3.84 -3.87 4.52
N TYR A 140 2.90 -4.38 3.73
CA TYR A 140 2.17 -5.61 4.04
C TYR A 140 2.81 -6.80 3.33
N SER A 141 3.29 -7.78 4.09
CA SER A 141 3.88 -9.02 3.57
C SER A 141 2.88 -10.17 3.68
N VAL A 142 2.50 -10.77 2.54
CA VAL A 142 1.70 -12.00 2.54
C VAL A 142 2.66 -13.17 2.76
N ARG A 143 2.70 -13.65 4.01
CA ARG A 143 3.76 -14.52 4.56
C ARG A 143 4.00 -15.80 3.77
N ASP A 144 2.95 -16.45 3.32
CA ASP A 144 3.00 -17.77 2.66
C ASP A 144 3.01 -17.69 1.13
N GLU A 145 3.05 -16.47 0.55
CA GLU A 145 2.98 -16.24 -0.90
C GLU A 145 4.18 -15.48 -1.46
N ALA A 146 5.18 -15.18 -0.62
CA ALA A 146 6.34 -14.37 -1.01
C ALA A 146 5.94 -13.10 -1.79
N ALA A 147 5.04 -12.30 -1.21
CA ALA A 147 4.47 -11.11 -1.84
C ALA A 147 4.44 -9.92 -0.88
N LEU A 148 4.81 -8.74 -1.35
CA LEU A 148 4.81 -7.48 -0.60
C LEU A 148 3.94 -6.45 -1.30
N PHE A 149 3.01 -5.83 -0.58
CA PHE A 149 2.41 -4.55 -0.95
C PHE A 149 3.26 -3.47 -0.31
N SER A 150 4.16 -2.89 -1.11
CA SER A 150 5.25 -2.05 -0.60
C SER A 150 4.89 -0.56 -0.53
N GLY A 151 3.69 -0.15 -0.98
CA GLY A 151 3.37 1.26 -1.09
C GLY A 151 4.51 2.02 -1.78
N ASP A 152 4.93 3.13 -1.19
CA ASP A 152 5.94 4.03 -1.75
C ASP A 152 7.35 3.82 -1.16
N VAL A 153 7.71 2.57 -0.91
CA VAL A 153 9.09 2.22 -0.48
C VAL A 153 9.97 1.87 -1.67
N LEU A 154 9.59 0.85 -2.44
CA LEU A 154 10.39 0.30 -3.53
C LEU A 154 9.56 0.13 -4.78
N PHE A 155 10.01 0.72 -5.89
CA PHE A 155 9.39 0.68 -7.20
C PHE A 155 10.24 -0.07 -8.22
N GLN A 156 9.66 -0.43 -9.34
CA GLN A 156 10.39 -0.96 -10.48
C GLN A 156 11.44 0.05 -10.97
N GLY A 157 12.71 -0.21 -10.66
CA GLY A 157 13.82 0.66 -11.06
C GLY A 157 13.90 2.00 -10.34
N SER A 158 13.13 2.20 -9.25
CA SER A 158 13.09 3.44 -8.49
C SER A 158 12.79 3.21 -7.01
N VAL A 159 12.69 4.28 -6.25
CA VAL A 159 12.28 4.30 -4.83
C VAL A 159 11.34 5.46 -4.58
N GLY A 160 10.60 5.43 -3.48
CA GLY A 160 9.73 6.52 -3.07
C GLY A 160 10.49 7.85 -2.90
N ARG A 161 9.81 8.95 -3.18
CA ARG A 161 10.35 10.30 -2.96
C ARG A 161 10.46 10.59 -1.45
N VAL A 162 11.37 11.50 -1.10
CA VAL A 162 11.64 11.86 0.30
C VAL A 162 11.69 13.38 0.51
N ASP A 163 11.16 14.14 -0.43
CA ASP A 163 11.17 15.63 -0.44
C ASP A 163 9.85 16.23 0.08
N LEU A 164 8.88 15.40 0.45
CA LEU A 164 7.65 15.81 1.14
C LEU A 164 7.87 15.88 2.66
N PRO A 165 7.00 16.59 3.41
CA PRO A 165 7.12 16.70 4.87
C PRO A 165 7.16 15.30 5.54
N GLY A 166 8.19 15.08 6.36
CA GLY A 166 8.40 13.80 7.03
C GLY A 166 9.26 12.79 6.26
N GLY A 167 9.61 13.08 4.99
CA GLY A 167 10.49 12.24 4.18
C GLY A 167 11.94 12.25 4.67
N ASP A 168 12.60 11.08 4.67
CA ASP A 168 13.99 10.90 5.08
C ASP A 168 14.67 9.80 4.25
N GLY A 169 15.56 10.20 3.34
CA GLY A 169 16.22 9.28 2.40
C GLY A 169 17.07 8.19 3.07
N PRO A 170 17.94 8.53 4.04
CA PRO A 170 18.68 7.51 4.78
C PRO A 170 17.79 6.48 5.48
N THR A 171 16.64 6.89 6.02
CA THR A 171 15.67 5.99 6.64
C THR A 171 14.99 5.10 5.60
N LEU A 172 14.54 5.65 4.47
CA LEU A 172 13.98 4.89 3.37
C LEU A 172 14.93 3.80 2.88
N LEU A 173 16.21 4.14 2.67
CA LEU A 173 17.21 3.16 2.24
C LEU A 173 17.46 2.06 3.28
N ARG A 174 17.35 2.35 4.58
CA ARG A 174 17.39 1.32 5.63
C ARG A 174 16.18 0.39 5.54
N SER A 175 14.97 0.95 5.42
CA SER A 175 13.73 0.16 5.25
C SER A 175 13.81 -0.77 4.03
N ILE A 176 14.31 -0.28 2.90
CA ILE A 176 14.51 -1.11 1.70
C ILE A 176 15.54 -2.22 1.96
N ARG A 177 16.66 -1.90 2.60
CA ARG A 177 17.68 -2.91 2.95
C ARG A 177 17.11 -4.01 3.81
N ASP A 178 16.35 -3.67 4.85
CA ASP A 178 15.73 -4.62 5.77
C ASP A 178 14.75 -5.54 5.03
N LEU A 179 13.96 -5.02 4.08
CA LEU A 179 13.09 -5.82 3.20
C LEU A 179 13.91 -6.79 2.33
N LEU A 180 14.99 -6.29 1.70
CA LEU A 180 15.88 -7.11 0.87
C LEU A 180 16.58 -8.22 1.66
N GLU A 181 16.93 -7.98 2.93
CA GLU A 181 17.63 -8.95 3.78
C GLU A 181 16.67 -9.99 4.39
N SER A 182 15.41 -9.60 4.65
CA SER A 182 14.44 -10.45 5.33
C SER A 182 13.57 -11.32 4.41
N HIS A 183 13.60 -11.05 3.10
CA HIS A 183 12.78 -11.76 2.12
C HIS A 183 13.61 -12.32 0.97
N PRO A 184 13.20 -13.45 0.37
CA PRO A 184 13.89 -14.05 -0.76
C PRO A 184 13.77 -13.23 -2.04
N ASP A 185 14.70 -13.41 -2.97
CA ASP A 185 14.79 -12.63 -4.22
C ASP A 185 13.55 -12.79 -5.13
N GLU A 186 12.88 -13.95 -5.08
CA GLU A 186 11.62 -14.22 -5.82
C GLU A 186 10.40 -13.50 -5.27
N THR A 187 10.49 -12.82 -4.12
CA THR A 187 9.36 -12.10 -3.53
C THR A 187 8.83 -11.04 -4.49
N ALA A 188 7.56 -11.18 -4.85
CA ALA A 188 6.86 -10.22 -5.70
C ALA A 188 6.64 -8.90 -4.95
N VAL A 189 6.85 -7.79 -5.61
CA VAL A 189 6.62 -6.44 -5.08
C VAL A 189 5.51 -5.78 -5.85
N TYR A 190 4.46 -5.40 -5.13
CA TYR A 190 3.29 -4.65 -5.60
C TYR A 190 3.40 -3.21 -5.09
N PRO A 191 4.01 -2.30 -5.87
CA PRO A 191 4.32 -0.96 -5.43
C PRO A 191 3.17 0.02 -5.64
N GLY A 192 3.13 1.11 -4.87
CA GLY A 192 2.16 2.18 -5.04
C GLY A 192 2.21 2.89 -6.40
N HIS A 193 3.35 2.83 -7.09
CA HIS A 193 3.51 3.40 -8.44
C HIS A 193 4.32 2.48 -9.33
N MET A 194 4.20 2.69 -10.67
CA MET A 194 4.92 1.95 -11.72
C MET A 194 4.43 0.49 -11.83
N GLY A 195 5.26 -0.38 -12.43
CA GLY A 195 4.95 -1.80 -12.62
C GLY A 195 5.33 -2.65 -11.41
N THR A 196 4.75 -3.84 -11.33
CA THR A 196 5.17 -4.88 -10.38
C THR A 196 6.58 -5.36 -10.68
N THR A 197 7.31 -5.77 -9.66
CA THR A 197 8.69 -6.25 -9.78
C THR A 197 8.97 -7.37 -8.78
N THR A 198 10.24 -7.73 -8.57
CA THR A 198 10.69 -8.63 -7.50
C THR A 198 11.86 -8.03 -6.74
N LEU A 199 12.05 -8.44 -5.49
CA LEU A 199 13.20 -7.96 -4.69
C LEU A 199 14.54 -8.27 -5.37
N GLY A 200 14.67 -9.44 -6.00
CA GLY A 200 15.88 -9.82 -6.73
C GLY A 200 16.14 -8.96 -7.96
N ALA A 201 15.11 -8.61 -8.73
CA ALA A 201 15.24 -7.70 -9.87
C ALA A 201 15.74 -6.32 -9.43
N GLU A 202 15.16 -5.79 -8.35
CA GLU A 202 15.56 -4.49 -7.82
C GLU A 202 16.96 -4.51 -7.21
N ARG A 203 17.30 -5.56 -6.46
CA ARG A 203 18.66 -5.75 -5.95
C ARG A 203 19.70 -5.74 -7.07
N ALA A 204 19.37 -6.35 -8.21
CA ALA A 204 20.31 -6.49 -9.33
C ALA A 204 20.43 -5.22 -10.19
N SER A 205 19.38 -4.41 -10.32
CA SER A 205 19.34 -3.39 -11.37
C SER A 205 18.85 -2.00 -10.93
N ASN A 206 18.28 -1.86 -9.72
CA ASN A 206 17.78 -0.59 -9.27
C ASN A 206 18.92 0.41 -8.98
N PRO A 207 18.99 1.56 -9.70
CA PRO A 207 20.12 2.49 -9.59
C PRO A 207 20.20 3.17 -8.21
N PHE A 208 19.09 3.25 -7.46
CA PHE A 208 19.05 3.85 -6.13
C PHE A 208 19.63 2.91 -5.06
N LEU A 209 19.73 1.62 -5.34
CA LEU A 209 20.22 0.61 -4.41
C LEU A 209 21.73 0.33 -4.57
N THR A 210 22.38 0.88 -5.57
CA THR A 210 23.82 0.70 -5.79
C THR A 210 24.68 1.19 -4.61
N ALA A 211 24.17 2.10 -3.80
CA ALA A 211 24.82 2.56 -2.57
C ALA A 211 24.65 1.59 -1.38
N LEU A 212 23.83 0.54 -1.54
CA LEU A 212 23.60 -0.50 -0.53
C LEU A 212 24.41 -1.78 -0.79
N ALA A 213 25.10 -1.86 -1.96
CA ALA A 213 25.91 -3.00 -2.38
C ALA A 213 27.32 -2.96 -1.77
#